data_74010bca24e3cf36e33e5156779ce816
#
_entry.id   74010bca24e3cf36e33e5156779ce816
#
_cell.length_a   1.000
_cell.length_b   1.000
_cell.length_c   1.000
_cell.angle_alpha   90.00
_cell.angle_beta   90.00
_cell.angle_gamma   90.00
#
_symmetry.space_group_name_H-M   'P 1'
#
loop_
_entity.id
_entity.type
_entity.pdbx_description
1 polymer ?
#
loop_
_entity_poly.entity_id
_entity_poly.type
_entity_poly.pdbx_seq_one_letter_code
_entity_poly.pdbx_strand_id
1 'polypeptide(L)'
;GISAWVDGGRVLIGNRGLLLAHGVAVPPIEVEAGFTAEGKELLYLSNFGSLSAGFVISYHADKQLRTQLRELEKVGIALMVHTTDPNITPARVAQVYGLQEENIHMVPAALQREAEAALDGTGETAAEMVSGGMAGSLHSLLSAQREYGLAKAISVLLVLSVLIGFAI
;
A
#
# COMPACT_ATOMS: atom_id res chain seq x y z
N GLY A 1 3.85 -10.43 4.59
CA GLY A 1 5.21 -10.90 4.33
C GLY A 1 5.26 -12.09 3.40
N ILE A 2 6.44 -12.50 3.03
CA ILE A 2 6.70 -13.56 2.05
C ILE A 2 7.37 -14.75 2.76
N SER A 3 6.91 -15.96 2.44
CA SER A 3 7.54 -17.22 2.85
C SER A 3 7.79 -18.07 1.62
N ALA A 4 9.02 -18.50 1.42
CA ALA A 4 9.43 -19.33 0.29
C ALA A 4 10.35 -20.47 0.76
N TRP A 5 10.42 -21.53 -0.03
CA TRP A 5 11.40 -22.60 0.12
C TRP A 5 12.47 -22.46 -0.95
N VAL A 6 13.72 -22.34 -0.52
CA VAL A 6 14.89 -22.18 -1.40
C VAL A 6 15.95 -23.15 -0.93
N ASP A 7 16.47 -23.98 -1.83
CA ASP A 7 17.53 -24.97 -1.55
C ASP A 7 17.28 -25.86 -0.31
N GLY A 8 16.01 -26.27 -0.12
CA GLY A 8 15.61 -27.12 1.00
C GLY A 8 15.45 -26.40 2.35
N GLY A 9 15.56 -25.09 2.37
CA GLY A 9 15.35 -24.27 3.56
C GLY A 9 14.27 -23.22 3.40
N ARG A 10 13.66 -22.81 4.51
CA ARG A 10 12.66 -21.76 4.51
C ARG A 10 13.34 -20.39 4.54
N VAL A 11 12.96 -19.53 3.62
CA VAL A 11 13.31 -18.10 3.58
C VAL A 11 12.05 -17.30 3.93
N LEU A 12 12.16 -16.35 4.86
CA LEU A 12 11.09 -15.44 5.24
C LEU A 12 11.55 -14.00 5.03
N ILE A 13 10.66 -13.19 4.47
CA ILE A 13 10.82 -11.73 4.38
C ILE A 13 9.56 -11.10 4.94
N GLY A 14 9.69 -10.30 5.99
CA GLY A 14 8.53 -9.65 6.61
C GLY A 14 8.85 -8.92 7.90
N ASN A 15 7.80 -8.49 8.57
CA ASN A 15 7.91 -7.81 9.85
C ASN A 15 8.20 -8.78 11.00
N ARG A 16 8.42 -8.23 12.20
CA ARG A 16 8.64 -8.97 13.46
C ARG A 16 7.61 -10.08 13.67
N GLY A 17 6.31 -9.76 13.47
CA GLY A 17 5.22 -10.70 13.70
C GLY A 17 5.33 -11.96 12.83
N LEU A 18 5.69 -11.82 11.56
CA LEU A 18 5.90 -12.95 10.66
C LEU A 18 7.05 -13.85 11.15
N LEU A 19 8.19 -13.26 11.51
CA LEU A 19 9.35 -14.04 11.94
C LEU A 19 9.08 -14.79 13.25
N LEU A 20 8.48 -14.12 14.23
CA LEU A 20 8.10 -14.74 15.50
C LEU A 20 7.08 -15.88 15.32
N ALA A 21 6.09 -15.70 14.43
CA ALA A 21 5.12 -16.75 14.10
C ALA A 21 5.77 -18.01 13.50
N HIS A 22 6.96 -17.86 12.95
CA HIS A 22 7.76 -18.98 12.41
C HIS A 22 8.93 -19.39 13.30
N GLY A 23 8.96 -18.92 14.57
CA GLY A 23 9.97 -19.29 15.55
C GLY A 23 11.36 -18.69 15.32
N VAL A 24 11.47 -17.66 14.49
CA VAL A 24 12.74 -16.97 14.24
C VAL A 24 12.95 -15.89 15.30
N ALA A 25 14.09 -15.93 15.98
CA ALA A 25 14.48 -14.91 16.94
C ALA A 25 14.73 -13.58 16.22
N VAL A 26 14.19 -12.49 16.77
CA VAL A 26 14.37 -11.13 16.28
C VAL A 26 14.97 -10.23 17.35
N PRO A 27 15.60 -9.09 17.00
CA PRO A 27 16.17 -8.17 17.98
C PRO A 27 15.12 -7.67 18.99
N PRO A 28 15.55 -7.14 20.16
CA PRO A 28 14.64 -6.51 21.12
C PRO A 28 13.80 -5.41 20.45
N ILE A 29 12.55 -5.22 20.94
CA ILE A 29 11.61 -4.27 20.33
C ILE A 29 12.08 -2.83 20.41
N GLU A 30 12.94 -2.52 21.35
CA GLU A 30 13.54 -1.20 21.54
C GLU A 30 14.38 -0.78 20.32
N VAL A 31 14.95 -1.74 19.59
CA VAL A 31 15.69 -1.48 18.34
C VAL A 31 14.73 -0.94 17.28
N GLU A 32 13.51 -1.48 17.20
CA GLU A 32 12.48 -1.03 16.26
C GLU A 32 11.90 0.32 16.67
N ALA A 33 11.70 0.53 17.98
CA ALA A 33 11.09 1.74 18.50
C ALA A 33 11.81 3.02 18.05
N GLY A 34 13.15 2.96 17.99
CA GLY A 34 13.96 4.07 17.49
C GLY A 34 13.62 4.44 16.04
N PHE A 35 13.49 3.45 15.17
CA PHE A 35 13.17 3.68 13.76
C PHE A 35 11.70 4.07 13.55
N THR A 36 10.80 3.45 14.29
CA THR A 36 9.36 3.75 14.22
C THR A 36 9.07 5.19 14.66
N ALA A 37 9.80 5.71 15.67
CA ALA A 37 9.70 7.10 16.10
C ALA A 37 10.09 8.09 14.97
N GLU A 38 10.94 7.67 14.04
CA GLU A 38 11.30 8.44 12.85
C GLU A 38 10.37 8.20 11.64
N GLY A 39 9.27 7.45 11.84
CA GLY A 39 8.34 7.10 10.76
C GLY A 39 8.86 6.02 9.80
N LYS A 40 9.90 5.30 10.20
CA LYS A 40 10.50 4.19 9.44
C LYS A 40 9.97 2.85 9.95
N GLU A 41 10.06 1.82 9.13
CA GLU A 41 9.69 0.45 9.46
C GLU A 41 10.88 -0.49 9.29
N LEU A 42 10.88 -1.62 10.04
CA LEU A 42 11.85 -2.67 9.83
C LEU A 42 11.23 -3.86 9.11
N LEU A 43 11.95 -4.31 8.10
CA LEU A 43 11.72 -5.56 7.40
C LEU A 43 12.87 -6.50 7.69
N TYR A 44 12.55 -7.74 8.01
CA TYR A 44 13.54 -8.77 8.34
C TYR A 44 13.61 -9.83 7.25
N LEU A 45 14.82 -10.31 7.00
CA LEU A 45 15.10 -11.49 6.20
C LEU A 45 15.60 -12.58 7.14
N SER A 46 14.97 -13.74 7.10
CA SER A 46 15.53 -14.95 7.71
C SER A 46 15.81 -16.01 6.67
N ASN A 47 16.85 -16.79 6.93
CA ASN A 47 17.24 -17.92 6.12
C ASN A 47 17.49 -19.12 7.04
N PHE A 48 16.90 -20.29 6.71
CA PHE A 48 17.02 -21.53 7.47
C PHE A 48 16.72 -21.36 8.98
N GLY A 49 15.69 -20.56 9.32
CA GLY A 49 15.28 -20.34 10.70
C GLY A 49 16.14 -19.34 11.50
N SER A 50 17.15 -18.74 10.88
CA SER A 50 18.01 -17.73 11.49
C SER A 50 17.82 -16.36 10.86
N LEU A 51 17.86 -15.29 11.66
CA LEU A 51 17.82 -13.92 11.17
C LEU A 51 19.11 -13.63 10.40
N SER A 52 18.99 -13.22 9.15
CA SER A 52 20.11 -12.94 8.25
C SER A 52 20.33 -11.45 8.02
N ALA A 53 19.25 -10.66 7.94
CA ALA A 53 19.36 -9.22 7.72
C ALA A 53 18.15 -8.48 8.27
N GLY A 54 18.32 -7.17 8.52
CA GLY A 54 17.26 -6.21 8.77
C GLY A 54 17.39 -5.04 7.80
N PHE A 55 16.27 -4.61 7.25
CA PHE A 55 16.18 -3.47 6.33
C PHE A 55 15.35 -2.38 6.97
N VAL A 56 15.83 -1.16 6.95
CA VAL A 56 15.08 0.02 7.39
C VAL A 56 14.38 0.60 6.16
N ILE A 57 13.05 0.67 6.22
CA ILE A 57 12.22 1.13 5.11
C ILE A 57 11.60 2.48 5.48
N SER A 58 11.61 3.41 4.54
CA SER A 58 10.90 4.69 4.62
C SER A 58 9.89 4.80 3.50
N TYR A 59 8.69 5.28 3.83
CA TYR A 59 7.63 5.51 2.84
C TYR A 59 7.57 6.99 2.50
N HIS A 60 7.69 7.31 1.22
CA HIS A 60 7.64 8.68 0.73
C HIS A 60 6.53 8.83 -0.32
N ALA A 61 5.77 9.90 -0.19
CA ALA A 61 4.79 10.24 -1.21
C ALA A 61 5.45 10.96 -2.38
N ASP A 62 5.11 10.56 -3.59
CA ASP A 62 5.31 11.42 -4.76
C ASP A 62 4.50 12.71 -4.61
N LYS A 63 5.10 13.87 -4.90
CA LYS A 63 4.47 15.18 -4.69
C LYS A 63 3.25 15.38 -5.59
N GLN A 64 3.32 14.92 -6.83
CA GLN A 64 2.23 15.06 -7.79
C GLN A 64 1.04 14.19 -7.37
N LEU A 65 1.32 12.93 -7.04
CA LEU A 65 0.30 12.00 -6.56
C LEU A 65 -0.36 12.51 -5.27
N ARG A 66 0.42 13.02 -4.32
CA ARG A 66 -0.11 13.63 -3.09
C ARG A 66 -1.10 14.76 -3.39
N THR A 67 -0.74 15.65 -4.32
CA THR A 67 -1.61 16.77 -4.70
C THR A 67 -2.91 16.26 -5.30
N GLN A 68 -2.84 15.30 -6.21
CA GLN A 68 -4.01 14.74 -6.90
C GLN A 68 -4.94 13.99 -5.94
N LEU A 69 -4.39 13.17 -5.05
CA LEU A 69 -5.19 12.46 -4.04
C LEU A 69 -5.93 13.43 -3.10
N ARG A 70 -5.29 14.53 -2.72
CA ARG A 70 -5.94 15.58 -1.92
C ARG A 70 -7.07 16.29 -2.69
N GLU A 71 -6.91 16.50 -3.97
CA GLU A 71 -8.00 17.07 -4.80
C GLU A 71 -9.16 16.09 -4.94
N LEU A 72 -8.91 14.79 -5.08
CA LEU A 72 -9.94 13.75 -5.08
C LEU A 72 -10.70 13.71 -3.75
N GLU A 73 -9.98 13.76 -2.63
CA GLU A 73 -10.59 13.80 -1.29
C GLU A 73 -11.52 15.02 -1.13
N LYS A 74 -11.11 16.21 -1.60
CA LYS A 74 -11.95 17.43 -1.53
C LYS A 74 -13.27 17.31 -2.28
N VAL A 75 -13.31 16.49 -3.32
CA VAL A 75 -14.53 16.23 -4.10
C VAL A 75 -15.30 15.00 -3.60
N GLY A 76 -14.92 14.46 -2.44
CA GLY A 76 -15.63 13.37 -1.75
C GLY A 76 -15.34 11.97 -2.29
N ILE A 77 -14.21 11.78 -2.98
CA ILE A 77 -13.79 10.47 -3.47
C ILE A 77 -12.97 9.77 -2.38
N ALA A 78 -13.43 8.59 -1.95
CA ALA A 78 -12.71 7.73 -1.04
C ALA A 78 -11.61 6.94 -1.78
N LEU A 79 -10.49 6.69 -1.09
CA LEU A 79 -9.37 5.94 -1.61
C LEU A 79 -9.47 4.48 -1.17
N MET A 80 -9.44 3.55 -2.12
CA MET A 80 -9.26 2.15 -1.82
C MET A 80 -7.84 1.70 -2.17
N VAL A 81 -7.14 1.14 -1.19
CA VAL A 81 -5.73 0.74 -1.32
C VAL A 81 -5.64 -0.77 -1.44
N HIS A 82 -5.05 -1.23 -2.53
CA HIS A 82 -4.65 -2.62 -2.70
C HIS A 82 -3.14 -2.74 -2.44
N THR A 83 -2.75 -3.59 -1.52
CA THR A 83 -1.34 -3.85 -1.19
C THR A 83 -1.16 -5.21 -0.53
N THR A 84 -0.03 -5.84 -0.77
CA THR A 84 0.42 -7.05 -0.06
C THR A 84 1.39 -6.72 1.07
N ASP A 85 1.77 -5.45 1.24
CA ASP A 85 2.63 -5.01 2.33
C ASP A 85 1.80 -4.83 3.62
N PRO A 86 2.06 -5.64 4.66
CA PRO A 86 1.32 -5.57 5.92
C PRO A 86 1.58 -4.27 6.72
N ASN A 87 2.61 -3.52 6.37
CA ASN A 87 2.95 -2.26 7.03
C ASN A 87 2.17 -1.07 6.43
N ILE A 88 1.51 -1.26 5.28
CA ILE A 88 0.64 -0.27 4.68
C ILE A 88 -0.74 -0.38 5.32
N THR A 89 -1.07 0.61 6.15
CA THR A 89 -2.35 0.74 6.84
C THR A 89 -3.02 2.06 6.42
N PRO A 90 -4.34 2.23 6.65
CA PRO A 90 -5.02 3.51 6.41
C PRO A 90 -4.30 4.67 7.08
N ALA A 91 -3.90 4.52 8.35
CA ALA A 91 -3.16 5.54 9.10
C ALA A 91 -1.83 5.90 8.43
N ARG A 92 -1.09 4.89 7.92
CA ARG A 92 0.19 5.13 7.23
C ARG A 92 -0.02 5.88 5.91
N VAL A 93 -1.01 5.48 5.12
CA VAL A 93 -1.36 6.16 3.86
C VAL A 93 -1.79 7.61 4.15
N ALA A 94 -2.65 7.81 5.15
CA ALA A 94 -3.09 9.14 5.58
C ALA A 94 -1.89 10.03 5.94
N GLN A 95 -0.97 9.51 6.75
CA GLN A 95 0.24 10.23 7.17
C GLN A 95 1.14 10.59 5.97
N VAL A 96 1.42 9.62 5.10
CA VAL A 96 2.36 9.79 3.97
C VAL A 96 1.80 10.75 2.94
N TYR A 97 0.50 10.65 2.60
CA TYR A 97 -0.14 11.48 1.56
C TYR A 97 -0.83 12.72 2.12
N GLY A 98 -1.00 12.81 3.43
CA GLY A 98 -1.69 13.92 4.09
C GLY A 98 -3.19 13.94 3.79
N LEU A 99 -3.83 12.77 3.89
CA LEU A 99 -5.26 12.53 3.71
C LEU A 99 -5.94 12.26 5.05
N GLN A 100 -7.26 12.23 5.05
CA GLN A 100 -8.05 11.81 6.22
C GLN A 100 -8.16 10.29 6.23
N GLU A 101 -7.85 9.66 7.38
CA GLU A 101 -7.81 8.19 7.50
C GLU A 101 -9.16 7.54 7.20
N GLU A 102 -10.26 8.20 7.57
CA GLU A 102 -11.63 7.74 7.34
C GLU A 102 -12.00 7.59 5.87
N ASN A 103 -11.30 8.28 4.98
CA ASN A 103 -11.50 8.21 3.53
C ASN A 103 -10.62 7.14 2.86
N ILE A 104 -9.87 6.37 3.65
CA ILE A 104 -8.94 5.36 3.15
C ILE A 104 -9.40 3.97 3.56
N HIS A 105 -9.64 3.11 2.59
CA HIS A 105 -10.10 1.74 2.79
C HIS A 105 -9.09 0.77 2.20
N MET A 106 -8.83 -0.33 2.93
CA MET A 106 -7.98 -1.41 2.42
C MET A 106 -8.83 -2.44 1.68
N VAL A 107 -8.35 -2.92 0.53
CA VAL A 107 -8.99 -4.05 -0.15
C VAL A 107 -8.89 -5.28 0.75
N PRO A 108 -10.03 -5.89 1.15
CA PRO A 108 -10.02 -7.11 1.94
C PRO A 108 -9.26 -8.24 1.23
N ALA A 109 -8.53 -9.06 1.99
CA ALA A 109 -7.74 -10.16 1.42
C ALA A 109 -8.56 -11.11 0.52
N ALA A 110 -9.84 -11.32 0.86
CA ALA A 110 -10.75 -12.13 0.06
C ALA A 110 -11.05 -11.56 -1.34
N LEU A 111 -10.96 -10.23 -1.49
CA LEU A 111 -11.27 -9.52 -2.74
C LEU A 111 -10.01 -9.11 -3.53
N GLN A 112 -8.82 -9.44 -3.04
CA GLN A 112 -7.57 -9.02 -3.69
C GLN A 112 -7.46 -9.53 -5.12
N ARG A 113 -7.83 -10.80 -5.39
CA ARG A 113 -7.79 -11.37 -6.75
C ARG A 113 -8.77 -10.69 -7.70
N GLU A 114 -9.95 -10.32 -7.22
CA GLU A 114 -10.96 -9.60 -8.02
C GLU A 114 -10.48 -8.19 -8.32
N ALA A 115 -9.85 -7.53 -7.35
CA ALA A 115 -9.25 -6.23 -7.53
C ALA A 115 -8.07 -6.27 -8.54
N GLU A 116 -7.21 -7.29 -8.47
CA GLU A 116 -6.13 -7.51 -9.42
C GLU A 116 -6.67 -7.74 -10.85
N ALA A 117 -7.66 -8.63 -11.00
CA ALA A 117 -8.28 -8.91 -12.29
C ALA A 117 -8.95 -7.65 -12.90
N ALA A 118 -9.55 -6.82 -12.06
CA ALA A 118 -10.14 -5.57 -12.50
C ALA A 118 -9.09 -4.53 -12.90
N LEU A 119 -7.93 -4.47 -12.20
CA LEU A 119 -6.79 -3.63 -12.59
C LEU A 119 -6.20 -4.03 -13.94
N ASP A 120 -6.20 -5.32 -14.25
CA ASP A 120 -5.73 -5.85 -15.53
C ASP A 120 -6.75 -5.68 -16.67
N GLY A 121 -7.90 -5.05 -16.41
CA GLY A 121 -8.94 -4.81 -17.40
C GLY A 121 -9.70 -6.07 -17.82
N THR A 122 -9.60 -7.16 -17.07
CA THR A 122 -10.24 -8.44 -17.36
C THR A 122 -11.61 -8.61 -16.67
N GLY A 123 -12.01 -7.66 -15.82
CA GLY A 123 -13.26 -7.68 -15.06
C GLY A 123 -14.33 -6.72 -15.60
N GLU A 124 -15.58 -7.14 -15.61
CA GLU A 124 -16.73 -6.23 -15.76
C GLU A 124 -16.92 -5.47 -14.45
N THR A 125 -16.38 -4.27 -14.33
CA THR A 125 -16.56 -3.44 -13.14
C THR A 125 -17.18 -2.10 -13.50
N ALA A 126 -18.11 -1.65 -12.66
CA ALA A 126 -18.68 -0.31 -12.74
C ALA A 126 -17.74 0.80 -12.23
N ALA A 127 -16.53 0.45 -11.82
CA ALA A 127 -15.50 1.36 -11.32
C ALA A 127 -14.38 1.47 -12.35
N GLU A 128 -14.00 2.68 -12.70
CA GLU A 128 -12.80 2.92 -13.51
C GLU A 128 -11.56 2.72 -12.63
N MET A 129 -10.77 1.72 -12.97
CA MET A 129 -9.53 1.41 -12.26
C MET A 129 -8.34 1.96 -13.02
N VAL A 130 -7.49 2.65 -12.32
CA VAL A 130 -6.33 3.30 -12.89
C VAL A 130 -5.07 2.60 -12.39
N SER A 131 -4.36 1.90 -13.27
CA SER A 131 -3.07 1.29 -12.97
C SER A 131 -1.98 1.89 -13.85
N GLY A 132 -0.78 2.07 -13.33
CA GLY A 132 0.41 2.56 -14.06
C GLY A 132 0.25 3.96 -14.65
N GLY A 133 1.20 4.84 -14.48
CA GLY A 133 1.09 6.22 -14.95
C GLY A 133 -0.01 7.03 -14.24
N MET A 134 -0.26 6.72 -13.02
CA MET A 134 -1.38 7.15 -12.15
C MET A 134 -1.65 8.67 -12.16
N ALA A 135 -0.60 9.48 -12.24
CA ALA A 135 -0.72 10.93 -12.23
C ALA A 135 -1.53 11.47 -13.42
N GLY A 136 -1.33 10.92 -14.61
CA GLY A 136 -2.07 11.32 -15.81
C GLY A 136 -3.53 10.93 -15.76
N SER A 137 -3.81 9.73 -15.28
CA SER A 137 -5.16 9.18 -15.18
C SER A 137 -5.99 9.89 -14.11
N LEU A 138 -5.40 10.20 -12.96
CA LEU A 138 -6.06 10.99 -11.92
C LEU A 138 -6.38 12.41 -12.39
N HIS A 139 -5.49 13.00 -13.19
CA HIS A 139 -5.75 14.31 -13.81
C HIS A 139 -6.93 14.25 -14.77
N SER A 140 -7.02 13.22 -15.60
CA SER A 140 -8.14 13.00 -16.52
C SER A 140 -9.46 12.81 -15.78
N LEU A 141 -9.46 12.06 -14.70
CA LEU A 141 -10.61 11.84 -13.82
C LEU A 141 -11.12 13.14 -13.19
N LEU A 142 -10.21 13.95 -12.65
CA LEU A 142 -10.53 15.26 -12.08
C LEU A 142 -11.07 16.23 -13.15
N SER A 143 -10.52 16.20 -14.35
CA SER A 143 -10.98 17.03 -15.47
C SER A 143 -12.38 16.62 -15.92
N ALA A 144 -12.62 15.32 -16.11
CA ALA A 144 -13.93 14.79 -16.46
C ALA A 144 -14.99 15.14 -15.41
N GLN A 145 -14.66 15.03 -14.12
CA GLN A 145 -15.58 15.37 -13.04
C GLN A 145 -15.94 16.87 -13.03
N ARG A 146 -14.99 17.74 -13.33
CA ARG A 146 -15.23 19.19 -13.45
C ARG A 146 -16.13 19.54 -14.65
N GLU A 147 -15.91 18.87 -15.78
CA GLU A 147 -16.67 19.13 -17.01
C GLU A 147 -18.12 18.66 -16.93
N TYR A 148 -18.38 17.51 -16.34
CA TYR A 148 -19.71 16.90 -16.31
C TYR A 148 -20.58 17.29 -15.12
N GLY A 149 -20.09 18.11 -14.17
CA GLY A 149 -20.91 18.58 -13.05
C GLY A 149 -21.46 17.47 -12.15
N LEU A 150 -20.90 16.28 -12.24
CA LEU A 150 -21.34 15.07 -11.50
C LEU A 150 -20.86 15.08 -10.05
N ALA A 151 -21.17 16.14 -9.32
CA ALA A 151 -20.62 16.41 -7.99
C ALA A 151 -21.19 15.57 -6.84
N LYS A 152 -22.12 14.65 -7.03
CA LYS A 152 -22.80 14.04 -5.85
C LYS A 152 -23.10 12.55 -5.85
N ALA A 153 -22.77 11.76 -6.83
CA ALA A 153 -23.27 10.37 -6.89
C ALA A 153 -22.31 9.29 -7.37
N ILE A 154 -21.06 9.59 -7.65
CA ILE A 154 -20.14 8.54 -8.11
C ILE A 154 -19.07 8.31 -7.04
N SER A 155 -19.25 7.24 -6.28
CA SER A 155 -18.15 6.64 -5.50
C SER A 155 -17.21 6.01 -6.52
N VAL A 156 -16.21 6.77 -6.96
CA VAL A 156 -15.14 6.20 -7.77
C VAL A 156 -14.24 5.41 -6.84
N LEU A 157 -14.28 4.10 -6.99
CA LEU A 157 -13.38 3.19 -6.31
C LEU A 157 -12.00 3.34 -6.96
N LEU A 158 -11.15 4.11 -6.34
CA LEU A 158 -9.76 4.22 -6.77
C LEU A 158 -8.96 3.14 -6.05
N VAL A 159 -8.59 2.09 -6.76
CA VAL A 159 -7.68 1.08 -6.23
C VAL A 159 -6.26 1.52 -6.52
N LEU A 160 -5.57 1.95 -5.49
CA LEU A 160 -4.18 2.32 -5.56
C LEU A 160 -3.33 1.07 -5.33
N SER A 161 -2.75 0.51 -6.38
CA SER A 161 -1.61 -0.41 -6.24
C SER A 161 -0.38 0.43 -5.92
N VAL A 162 -0.07 0.58 -4.64
CA VAL A 162 1.17 1.24 -4.23
C VAL A 162 2.31 0.26 -4.48
N LEU A 163 2.88 0.30 -5.67
CA LEU A 163 4.22 -0.23 -5.90
C LEU A 163 5.18 0.67 -5.13
N ILE A 164 5.46 0.28 -3.91
CA ILE A 164 6.54 0.89 -3.15
C ILE A 164 7.83 0.44 -3.85
N GLY A 165 8.38 1.35 -4.65
CA GLY A 165 9.71 1.16 -5.18
C GLY A 165 10.67 1.04 -4.00
N PHE A 166 11.28 -0.11 -3.88
CA PHE A 166 12.45 -0.26 -3.02
C PHE A 166 13.54 0.63 -3.61
N ALA A 167 13.78 1.79 -3.01
CA ALA A 167 15.02 2.52 -3.23
C ALA A 167 16.08 1.78 -2.41
N ILE A 168 16.95 1.07 -3.11
CA ILE A 168 18.19 0.51 -2.57
C ILE A 168 19.18 1.65 -2.35
#